data_fe7382c2f93aa164b9aff6707ed4156f
#
_entry.id   fe7382c2f93aa164b9aff6707ed4156f
#
_cell.length_a   1.000
_cell.length_b   1.000
_cell.length_c   1.000
_cell.angle_alpha   90.00
_cell.angle_beta   90.00
_cell.angle_gamma   90.00
#
_symmetry.space_group_name_H-M   'P 1'
#
loop_
_entity.id
_entity.type
_entity.pdbx_description
1 polymer ?
#
loop_
_entity_poly.entity_id
_entity_poly.type
_entity_poly.pdbx_seq_one_letter_code
_entity_poly.pdbx_strand_id
1 'polypeptide(L)'
;MLRRRVTFSDSAAGGVEIGVIPAGSFVTTVVANVESAFTGGTPSVTIGTTAVPTAFATSAGIAPGTAGFKTGVASTGQGNVTADTQVLAFVSGGATAGLVDLMIHFYPHPL
;
A
#
# COMPACT_ATOMS: atom_id res chain seq x y z
N MET A 1 -13.34 -1.09 2.68
CA MET A 1 -12.28 -1.20 1.66
C MET A 1 -11.61 0.16 1.50
N LEU A 2 -10.29 0.17 1.53
CA LEU A 2 -9.49 1.36 1.29
C LEU A 2 -8.87 1.30 -0.08
N ARG A 3 -8.83 2.42 -0.77
CA ARG A 3 -8.25 2.51 -2.10
C ARG A 3 -7.61 3.87 -2.30
N ARG A 4 -6.43 3.88 -2.93
CA ARG A 4 -5.79 5.12 -3.32
C ARG A 4 -4.97 4.93 -4.58
N ARG A 5 -5.06 5.88 -5.48
CA ARG A 5 -4.21 6.00 -6.65
C ARG A 5 -2.97 6.80 -6.27
N VAL A 6 -1.81 6.21 -6.47
CA VAL A 6 -0.53 6.78 -6.04
C VAL A 6 0.38 6.94 -7.26
N THR A 7 0.98 8.12 -7.38
CA THR A 7 1.91 8.42 -8.47
C THR A 7 3.33 8.54 -7.95
N PHE A 8 4.29 8.58 -8.87
CA PHE A 8 5.70 8.78 -8.52
C PHE A 8 5.95 10.08 -7.76
N SER A 9 5.09 11.08 -7.93
CA SER A 9 5.22 12.37 -7.25
C SER A 9 4.71 12.35 -5.80
N ASP A 10 4.05 11.28 -5.37
CA ASP A 10 3.56 11.13 -4.00
C ASP A 10 4.65 10.59 -3.06
N SER A 11 5.84 11.19 -3.10
CA SER A 11 7.01 10.72 -2.38
C SER A 11 7.23 11.44 -1.05
N ALA A 12 6.15 11.81 -0.37
CA ALA A 12 6.24 12.45 0.94
C ALA A 12 6.93 11.52 1.96
N ALA A 13 7.85 12.08 2.76
CA ALA A 13 8.62 11.30 3.72
C ALA A 13 7.74 10.61 4.77
N GLY A 14 6.63 11.23 5.15
CA GLY A 14 5.67 10.66 6.10
C GLY A 14 4.65 9.72 5.47
N GLY A 15 4.76 9.46 4.18
CA GLY A 15 3.80 8.63 3.45
C GLY A 15 2.56 9.39 3.02
N VAL A 16 1.72 8.73 2.23
CA VAL A 16 0.46 9.26 1.73
C VAL A 16 -0.66 8.43 2.30
N GLU A 17 -1.62 9.05 2.98
CA GLU A 17 -2.70 8.32 3.64
C GLU A 17 -3.61 7.62 2.63
N ILE A 18 -3.82 6.32 2.83
CA ILE A 18 -4.81 5.55 2.09
C ILE A 18 -6.16 5.60 2.84
N GLY A 19 -6.11 5.49 4.16
CA GLY A 19 -7.30 5.53 5.00
C GLY A 19 -7.05 4.97 6.38
N VAL A 20 -8.12 4.71 7.11
CA VAL A 20 -8.05 4.16 8.46
C VAL A 20 -8.86 2.87 8.52
N ILE A 21 -8.24 1.81 9.06
CA ILE A 21 -8.92 0.55 9.33
C ILE A 21 -9.41 0.59 10.77
N PRO A 22 -10.73 0.47 11.02
CA PRO A 22 -11.27 0.51 12.39
C PRO A 22 -10.78 -0.65 13.24
N ALA A 23 -10.64 -0.41 14.53
CA ALA A 23 -10.32 -1.45 15.50
C ALA A 23 -11.33 -2.59 15.42
N GLY A 24 -10.86 -3.82 15.55
CA GLY A 24 -11.70 -5.01 15.48
C GLY A 24 -11.94 -5.55 14.07
N SER A 25 -11.58 -4.79 13.03
CA SER A 25 -11.65 -5.26 11.65
C SER A 25 -10.56 -6.28 11.37
N PHE A 26 -10.69 -7.04 10.27
CA PHE A 26 -9.59 -7.88 9.82
C PHE A 26 -9.34 -7.70 8.32
N VAL A 27 -8.07 -7.67 7.97
CA VAL A 27 -7.59 -7.46 6.60
C VAL A 27 -7.58 -8.81 5.89
N THR A 28 -8.23 -8.89 4.74
CA THR A 28 -8.33 -10.13 3.97
C THR A 28 -7.38 -10.17 2.79
N THR A 29 -7.18 -9.04 2.12
CA THR A 29 -6.28 -9.00 0.95
C THR A 29 -5.79 -7.59 0.69
N VAL A 30 -4.63 -7.51 0.05
CA VAL A 30 -4.04 -6.27 -0.44
C VAL A 30 -3.75 -6.47 -1.92
N VAL A 31 -4.13 -5.49 -2.73
CA VAL A 31 -4.03 -5.56 -4.19
C VAL A 31 -3.31 -4.32 -4.71
N ALA A 32 -2.45 -4.50 -5.67
CA ALA A 32 -1.77 -3.41 -6.35
C ALA A 32 -1.93 -3.56 -7.86
N ASN A 33 -2.46 -2.54 -8.52
CA ASN A 33 -2.52 -2.49 -9.97
C ASN A 33 -1.57 -1.41 -10.46
N VAL A 34 -0.41 -1.83 -10.95
CA VAL A 34 0.58 -0.92 -11.52
C VAL A 34 0.16 -0.62 -12.95
N GLU A 35 -0.53 0.49 -13.13
CA GLU A 35 -1.01 0.89 -14.47
C GLU A 35 0.12 1.38 -15.33
N SER A 36 1.08 2.08 -14.75
CA SER A 36 2.25 2.59 -15.45
C SER A 36 3.48 2.27 -14.60
N ALA A 37 4.41 1.52 -15.14
CA ALA A 37 5.61 1.12 -14.40
C ALA A 37 6.37 2.33 -13.89
N PHE A 38 6.83 2.25 -12.64
CA PHE A 38 7.68 3.29 -12.07
C PHE A 38 9.06 3.16 -12.70
N THR A 39 9.54 4.25 -13.26
CA THR A 39 10.84 4.30 -13.95
C THR A 39 11.72 5.39 -13.38
N GLY A 40 13.03 5.25 -13.55
CA GLY A 40 14.03 6.16 -13.00
C GLY A 40 14.41 5.77 -11.58
N GLY A 41 15.65 5.98 -11.21
CA GLY A 41 16.14 5.66 -9.87
C GLY A 41 15.97 4.19 -9.50
N THR A 42 15.65 3.96 -8.23
CA THR A 42 15.33 2.63 -7.68
C THR A 42 13.96 2.71 -7.01
N PRO A 43 12.87 2.67 -7.77
CA PRO A 43 11.55 2.93 -7.23
C PRO A 43 11.14 1.92 -6.15
N SER A 44 10.55 2.42 -5.08
CA SER A 44 10.03 1.62 -3.99
C SER A 44 8.64 2.12 -3.61
N VAL A 45 7.69 1.20 -3.51
CA VAL A 45 6.33 1.48 -3.03
C VAL A 45 5.99 0.44 -1.97
N THR A 46 5.66 0.90 -0.77
CA THR A 46 5.24 0.03 0.33
C THR A 46 3.93 0.52 0.91
N ILE A 47 3.23 -0.37 1.61
CA ILE A 47 2.00 -0.03 2.33
C ILE A 47 2.20 -0.45 3.78
N GLY A 48 1.93 0.45 4.69
CA GLY A 48 2.07 0.15 6.11
C GLY A 48 1.61 1.29 7.00
N THR A 49 2.24 1.38 8.16
CA THR A 49 1.97 2.41 9.15
C THR A 49 3.23 3.25 9.36
N THR A 50 3.10 4.35 10.11
CA THR A 50 4.25 5.17 10.46
C THR A 50 5.31 4.35 11.21
N ALA A 51 4.88 3.46 12.09
CA ALA A 51 5.81 2.63 12.88
C ALA A 51 6.43 1.51 12.04
N VAL A 52 5.64 0.92 11.13
CA VAL A 52 6.10 -0.19 10.27
C VAL A 52 5.67 0.07 8.84
N PRO A 53 6.49 0.76 8.04
CA PRO A 53 6.11 1.14 6.67
C PRO A 53 5.81 -0.01 5.72
N THR A 54 6.20 -1.23 6.07
CA THR A 54 5.97 -2.42 5.26
C THR A 54 4.93 -3.37 5.87
N ALA A 55 4.17 -2.89 6.86
CA ALA A 55 3.25 -3.75 7.60
C ALA A 55 2.24 -4.48 6.72
N PHE A 56 1.78 -3.85 5.64
CA PHE A 56 0.75 -4.42 4.78
C PHE A 56 1.29 -4.92 3.45
N ALA A 57 2.30 -4.27 2.88
CA ALA A 57 2.91 -4.73 1.64
C ALA A 57 4.33 -4.22 1.51
N THR A 58 5.21 -5.07 0.97
CA THR A 58 6.59 -4.69 0.66
C THR A 58 6.72 -4.25 -0.79
N SER A 59 7.78 -3.53 -1.11
CA SER A 59 8.06 -3.12 -2.49
C SER A 59 8.30 -4.33 -3.40
N ALA A 60 8.88 -5.40 -2.87
CA ALA A 60 9.07 -6.63 -3.63
C ALA A 60 7.73 -7.25 -4.05
N GLY A 61 6.72 -7.21 -3.17
CA GLY A 61 5.39 -7.72 -3.46
C GLY A 61 4.64 -6.86 -4.46
N ILE A 62 4.74 -5.54 -4.33
CA ILE A 62 4.08 -4.60 -5.25
C ILE A 62 4.78 -4.58 -6.60
N ALA A 63 6.11 -4.70 -6.60
CA ALA A 63 6.95 -4.66 -7.81
C ALA A 63 6.61 -3.47 -8.70
N PRO A 64 6.81 -2.22 -8.22
CA PRO A 64 6.34 -1.04 -8.95
C PRO A 64 7.06 -0.83 -10.28
N GLY A 65 8.22 -1.43 -10.48
CA GLY A 65 8.95 -1.37 -11.75
C GLY A 65 8.35 -2.21 -12.87
N THR A 66 7.33 -2.98 -12.60
CA THR A 66 6.69 -3.85 -13.59
C THR A 66 5.19 -3.58 -13.60
N ALA A 67 4.67 -3.17 -14.76
CA ALA A 67 3.23 -2.94 -14.91
C ALA A 67 2.46 -4.25 -14.77
N GLY A 68 1.24 -4.17 -14.27
CA GLY A 68 0.36 -5.32 -14.15
C GLY A 68 -0.47 -5.30 -12.87
N PHE A 69 -1.46 -6.16 -12.84
CA PHE A 69 -2.35 -6.34 -11.71
C PHE A 69 -1.77 -7.41 -10.78
N LYS A 70 -1.56 -7.04 -9.53
CA LYS A 70 -0.92 -7.89 -8.52
C LYS A 70 -1.88 -8.12 -7.37
N THR A 71 -2.20 -9.38 -7.11
CA THR A 71 -3.05 -9.78 -6.00
C THR A 71 -2.22 -10.46 -4.91
N GLY A 72 -2.76 -10.47 -3.69
CA GLY A 72 -2.10 -11.16 -2.60
C GLY A 72 -0.75 -10.56 -2.23
N VAL A 73 -0.58 -9.25 -2.40
CA VAL A 73 0.70 -8.58 -2.12
C VAL A 73 0.92 -8.32 -0.64
N ALA A 74 -0.02 -8.73 0.21
CA ALA A 74 0.10 -8.53 1.65
C ALA A 74 1.34 -9.24 2.19
N SER A 75 2.07 -8.56 3.07
CA SER A 75 3.20 -9.16 3.78
C SER A 75 2.73 -9.86 5.04
N THR A 76 2.74 -9.19 6.19
CA THR A 76 2.32 -9.77 7.46
C THR A 76 1.10 -9.07 8.07
N GLY A 77 0.55 -8.08 7.39
CA GLY A 77 -0.52 -7.24 7.93
C GLY A 77 -1.92 -7.82 7.82
N GLN A 78 -2.07 -9.04 7.27
CA GLN A 78 -3.37 -9.69 7.22
C GLN A 78 -3.79 -10.16 8.60
N GLY A 79 -5.09 -10.11 8.85
CA GLY A 79 -5.66 -10.57 10.10
C GLY A 79 -6.25 -9.43 10.91
N ASN A 80 -6.43 -9.68 12.20
CA ASN A 80 -7.13 -8.76 13.08
C ASN A 80 -6.36 -7.48 13.36
N VAL A 81 -7.07 -6.36 13.29
CA VAL A 81 -6.56 -5.05 13.67
C VAL A 81 -7.15 -4.72 15.04
N THR A 82 -6.30 -4.55 16.05
CA THR A 82 -6.74 -4.38 17.44
C THR A 82 -7.01 -2.93 17.84
N ALA A 83 -6.57 -1.98 17.01
CA ALA A 83 -6.77 -0.55 17.23
C ALA A 83 -7.00 0.14 15.89
N ASP A 84 -7.61 1.32 15.90
CA ASP A 84 -7.74 2.12 14.69
C ASP A 84 -6.34 2.31 14.08
N THR A 85 -6.19 1.90 12.81
CA THR A 85 -4.88 1.86 12.16
C THR A 85 -4.91 2.75 10.92
N GLN A 86 -4.09 3.80 10.93
CA GLN A 86 -3.88 4.62 9.76
C GLN A 86 -2.98 3.88 8.77
N VAL A 87 -3.46 3.73 7.55
CA VAL A 87 -2.74 3.02 6.49
C VAL A 87 -2.14 4.04 5.53
N LEU A 88 -0.86 3.92 5.29
CA LEU A 88 -0.08 4.85 4.48
C LEU A 88 0.64 4.11 3.35
N ALA A 89 0.76 4.78 2.22
CA ALA A 89 1.64 4.34 1.13
C ALA A 89 2.92 5.16 1.17
N PHE A 90 4.06 4.49 1.02
CA PHE A 90 5.37 5.13 1.03
C PHE A 90 6.02 4.93 -0.34
N VAL A 91 6.27 6.03 -1.02
CA VAL A 91 6.92 6.03 -2.34
C VAL A 91 8.29 6.68 -2.20
N SER A 92 9.31 6.03 -2.71
CA SER A 92 10.68 6.53 -2.65
C SER A 92 11.50 6.01 -3.83
N GLY A 93 12.79 6.39 -3.89
CA GLY A 93 13.73 5.86 -4.88
C GLY A 93 13.95 6.77 -6.08
N GLY A 94 13.32 7.95 -6.11
CA GLY A 94 13.59 8.93 -7.17
C GLY A 94 13.01 8.62 -8.54
N ALA A 95 11.90 7.90 -8.58
CA ALA A 95 11.24 7.61 -9.86
C ALA A 95 10.78 8.90 -10.54
N THR A 96 10.81 8.90 -11.87
CA THR A 96 10.41 10.03 -12.70
C THR A 96 9.10 9.80 -13.43
N ALA A 97 8.54 8.61 -13.35
CA ALA A 97 7.24 8.25 -13.91
C ALA A 97 6.68 7.07 -13.15
N GLY A 98 5.38 6.90 -13.18
CA GLY A 98 4.71 5.73 -12.62
C GLY A 98 3.36 6.07 -11.97
N LEU A 99 2.48 5.07 -11.99
CA LEU A 99 1.14 5.15 -11.42
C LEU A 99 0.72 3.78 -10.93
N VAL A 100 0.30 3.68 -9.68
CA VAL A 100 -0.22 2.45 -9.10
C VAL A 100 -1.53 2.72 -8.37
N ASP A 101 -2.46 1.80 -8.47
CA ASP A 101 -3.73 1.83 -7.76
C ASP A 101 -3.63 0.79 -6.63
N LEU A 102 -3.70 1.25 -5.38
CA LEU A 102 -3.55 0.40 -4.20
C LEU A 102 -4.90 0.21 -3.54
N MET A 103 -5.18 -1.02 -3.12
CA MET A 103 -6.44 -1.36 -2.49
C MET A 103 -6.21 -2.33 -1.33
N ILE A 104 -6.84 -2.06 -0.19
CA ILE A 104 -6.84 -2.95 0.97
C ILE A 104 -8.28 -3.34 1.25
N HIS A 105 -8.56 -4.63 1.18
CA HIS A 105 -9.87 -5.17 1.48
C HIS A 105 -9.92 -5.71 2.90
N PHE A 106 -10.89 -5.28 3.68
CA PHE A 106 -11.07 -5.71 5.06
C PHE A 106 -12.54 -5.84 5.40
N TYR A 107 -12.84 -6.67 6.39
CA TYR A 107 -14.18 -6.78 6.94
C TYR A 107 -14.26 -5.93 8.20
N PRO A 108 -15.20 -4.97 8.26
CA PRO A 108 -15.33 -4.11 9.42
C PRO A 108 -15.94 -4.86 10.61
N HIS A 109 -15.65 -4.38 11.81
CA HIS A 109 -16.23 -4.86 13.05
C HIS A 109 -17.13 -3.78 13.64
N PRO A 110 -18.24 -4.14 14.30
CA PRO A 110 -18.85 -5.48 14.41
C PRO A 110 -19.59 -5.86 13.14
N LEU A 111 -19.71 -7.12 12.95
CA LEU A 111 -20.46 -7.66 11.81
C LEU A 111 -21.94 -7.59 12.08
#